data_3df1b4af2a53f872f5d3191c026418b0
#
_entry.id   3df1b4af2a53f872f5d3191c026418b0
#
_cell.length_a   1.000
_cell.length_b   1.000
_cell.length_c   1.000
_cell.angle_alpha   90.00
_cell.angle_beta   90.00
_cell.angle_gamma   90.00
#
_symmetry.space_group_name_H-M   'P 1'
#
loop_
_entity.id
_entity.type
_entity.pdbx_description
1 polymer ?
#
loop_
_entity_poly.entity_id
_entity_poly.type
_entity_poly.pdbx_seq_one_letter_code
_entity_poly.pdbx_strand_id
1 'polypeptide(L)'
;MLSSLRSRTKLLLLTVIPLIVITALVMAVNYQSGLSTLQKELENYRTDLIDAKKKELQAYLMMGVTAVKPLYESDKAGENQAQAKQILKAMRFDSDGYFFAYDSQGVNTLHAIKPDL
;
A
#
# COMPACT_ATOMS: atom_id res chain seq x y z
N MET A 1 -22.24 -48.68 29.41
CA MET A 1 -22.37 -47.55 30.31
C MET A 1 -23.66 -46.70 30.17
N LEU A 2 -24.34 -46.73 29.03
CA LEU A 2 -25.58 -45.96 28.80
C LEU A 2 -26.87 -46.67 29.30
N SER A 3 -26.78 -47.93 29.71
CA SER A 3 -27.94 -48.72 30.12
C SER A 3 -28.52 -48.41 31.50
N SER A 4 -27.76 -47.74 32.35
CA SER A 4 -28.15 -47.41 33.74
C SER A 4 -28.77 -46.03 33.94
N LEU A 5 -28.79 -45.18 32.89
CA LEU A 5 -29.35 -43.84 32.98
C LEU A 5 -30.87 -43.84 32.80
N ARG A 6 -31.59 -43.04 33.60
CA ARG A 6 -33.04 -42.85 33.45
C ARG A 6 -33.40 -42.40 32.05
N SER A 7 -34.49 -42.84 31.47
CA SER A 7 -34.94 -42.56 30.09
C SER A 7 -34.93 -41.06 29.76
N ARG A 8 -35.27 -40.21 30.70
CA ARG A 8 -35.22 -38.72 30.53
C ARG A 8 -33.81 -38.19 30.29
N THR A 9 -32.81 -38.73 30.99
CA THR A 9 -31.40 -38.31 30.86
C THR A 9 -30.83 -38.79 29.52
N LYS A 10 -31.25 -39.96 29.02
CA LYS A 10 -30.85 -40.46 27.69
C LYS A 10 -31.36 -39.55 26.56
N LEU A 11 -32.63 -39.12 26.68
CA LEU A 11 -33.22 -38.20 25.71
C LEU A 11 -32.53 -36.84 25.71
N LEU A 12 -32.23 -36.29 26.88
CA LEU A 12 -31.49 -35.01 27.00
C LEU A 12 -30.08 -35.12 26.40
N LEU A 13 -29.35 -36.18 26.68
CA LEU A 13 -28.02 -36.38 26.11
C LEU A 13 -28.06 -36.54 24.59
N LEU A 14 -29.07 -37.25 24.06
CA LEU A 14 -29.23 -37.47 22.64
C LEU A 14 -29.51 -36.18 21.86
N THR A 15 -30.17 -35.18 22.48
CA THR A 15 -30.49 -33.90 21.84
C THR A 15 -29.44 -32.86 22.07
N VAL A 16 -28.82 -32.76 23.26
CA VAL A 16 -27.88 -31.73 23.64
C VAL A 16 -26.50 -31.97 23.01
N ILE A 17 -26.03 -33.21 22.98
CA ILE A 17 -24.69 -33.51 22.43
C ILE A 17 -24.57 -33.12 20.94
N PRO A 18 -25.49 -33.48 20.04
CA PRO A 18 -25.40 -33.04 18.64
C PRO A 18 -25.45 -31.52 18.49
N LEU A 19 -26.25 -30.85 19.31
CA LEU A 19 -26.37 -29.41 19.28
C LEU A 19 -25.04 -28.74 19.64
N ILE A 20 -24.34 -29.19 20.66
CA ILE A 20 -23.04 -28.70 21.06
C ILE A 20 -22.00 -28.94 19.95
N VAL A 21 -21.98 -30.12 19.34
CA VAL A 21 -21.06 -30.46 18.27
C VAL A 21 -21.28 -29.57 17.05
N ILE A 22 -22.53 -29.36 16.63
CA ILE A 22 -22.85 -28.48 15.49
C ILE A 22 -22.44 -27.06 15.79
N THR A 23 -22.74 -26.56 17.01
CA THR A 23 -22.34 -25.19 17.40
C THR A 23 -20.82 -25.02 17.41
N ALA A 24 -20.07 -25.99 17.91
CA ALA A 24 -18.61 -25.97 17.90
C ALA A 24 -18.04 -25.99 16.47
N LEU A 25 -18.59 -26.78 15.56
CA LEU A 25 -18.21 -26.81 14.16
C LEU A 25 -18.46 -25.47 13.47
N VAL A 26 -19.63 -24.88 13.67
CA VAL A 26 -19.97 -23.57 13.11
C VAL A 26 -19.02 -22.49 13.63
N MET A 27 -18.71 -22.48 14.93
CA MET A 27 -17.73 -21.57 15.50
C MET A 27 -16.34 -21.73 14.89
N ALA A 28 -15.87 -22.97 14.71
CA ALA A 28 -14.55 -23.24 14.14
C ALA A 28 -14.44 -22.72 12.70
N VAL A 29 -15.47 -22.95 11.87
CA VAL A 29 -15.52 -22.47 10.49
C VAL A 29 -15.56 -20.94 10.43
N ASN A 30 -16.38 -20.29 11.26
CA ASN A 30 -16.46 -18.85 11.33
C ASN A 30 -15.15 -18.21 11.80
N TYR A 31 -14.46 -18.83 12.74
CA TYR A 31 -13.17 -18.33 13.22
C TYR A 31 -12.09 -18.36 12.12
N GLN A 32 -11.99 -19.46 11.38
CA GLN A 32 -11.05 -19.57 10.25
C GLN A 32 -11.39 -18.58 9.13
N SER A 33 -12.68 -18.45 8.80
CA SER A 33 -13.12 -17.49 7.76
C SER A 33 -12.85 -16.04 8.17
N GLY A 34 -13.05 -15.69 9.44
CA GLY A 34 -12.79 -14.36 9.97
C GLY A 34 -11.31 -13.96 9.85
N LEU A 35 -10.39 -14.86 10.21
CA LEU A 35 -8.94 -14.62 10.09
C LEU A 35 -8.51 -14.43 8.62
N SER A 36 -9.01 -15.25 7.71
CA SER A 36 -8.66 -15.13 6.29
C SER A 36 -9.21 -13.85 5.67
N THR A 37 -10.38 -13.39 6.08
CA THR A 37 -10.98 -12.14 5.62
C THR A 37 -10.18 -10.95 6.10
N LEU A 38 -9.80 -10.91 7.38
CA LEU A 38 -8.96 -9.85 7.94
C LEU A 38 -7.61 -9.73 7.23
N GLN A 39 -6.97 -10.85 6.94
CA GLN A 39 -5.70 -10.84 6.20
C GLN A 39 -5.86 -10.27 4.79
N LYS A 40 -6.92 -10.65 4.07
CA LYS A 40 -7.22 -10.11 2.74
C LYS A 40 -7.53 -8.62 2.78
N GLU A 41 -8.30 -8.16 3.75
CA GLU A 41 -8.63 -6.74 3.92
C GLU A 41 -7.37 -5.92 4.21
N LEU A 42 -6.47 -6.40 5.07
CA LEU A 42 -5.20 -5.73 5.34
C LEU A 42 -4.30 -5.66 4.10
N GLU A 43 -4.22 -6.73 3.32
CA GLU A 43 -3.43 -6.75 2.08
C GLU A 43 -4.02 -5.81 1.02
N ASN A 44 -5.33 -5.80 0.85
CA ASN A 44 -6.01 -4.86 -0.05
C ASN A 44 -5.77 -3.41 0.39
N TYR A 45 -5.96 -3.11 1.67
CA TYR A 45 -5.73 -1.77 2.20
C TYR A 45 -4.29 -1.30 1.99
N ARG A 46 -3.32 -2.17 2.21
CA ARG A 46 -1.91 -1.90 1.94
C ARG A 46 -1.65 -1.63 0.46
N THR A 47 -2.23 -2.43 -0.42
CA THR A 47 -2.10 -2.27 -1.88
C THR A 47 -2.71 -0.94 -2.32
N ASP A 48 -3.91 -0.62 -1.85
CA ASP A 48 -4.59 0.64 -2.17
C ASP A 48 -3.79 1.87 -1.71
N LEU A 49 -3.18 1.82 -0.52
CA LEU A 49 -2.31 2.89 -0.03
C LEU A 49 -1.05 3.06 -0.91
N ILE A 50 -0.42 1.96 -1.30
CA ILE A 50 0.75 2.00 -2.17
C ILE A 50 0.37 2.58 -3.54
N ASP A 51 -0.74 2.17 -4.11
CA ASP A 51 -1.21 2.66 -5.41
C ASP A 51 -1.63 4.13 -5.36
N ALA A 52 -2.25 4.57 -4.26
CA ALA A 52 -2.53 5.98 -4.03
C ALA A 52 -1.24 6.81 -3.96
N LYS A 53 -0.23 6.34 -3.24
CA LYS A 53 1.08 7.03 -3.16
C LYS A 53 1.84 7.02 -4.47
N LYS A 54 1.76 5.96 -5.27
CA LYS A 54 2.32 5.93 -6.63
C LYS A 54 1.68 6.98 -7.53
N LYS A 55 0.35 7.09 -7.52
CA LYS A 55 -0.37 8.09 -8.30
C LYS A 55 -0.01 9.51 -7.88
N GLU A 56 0.09 9.75 -6.58
CA GLU A 56 0.52 11.03 -6.03
C GLU A 56 1.93 11.42 -6.51
N LEU A 57 2.90 10.50 -6.40
CA LEU A 57 4.26 10.70 -6.90
C LEU A 57 4.30 10.91 -8.41
N GLN A 58 3.49 10.20 -9.18
CA GLN A 58 3.38 10.43 -10.62
C GLN A 58 2.86 11.84 -10.94
N ALA A 59 1.89 12.33 -10.17
CA ALA A 59 1.39 13.70 -10.35
C ALA A 59 2.48 14.75 -10.07
N TYR A 60 3.27 14.57 -9.02
CA TYR A 60 4.41 15.46 -8.74
C TYR A 60 5.47 15.39 -9.84
N LEU A 61 5.81 14.20 -10.34
CA LEU A 61 6.73 14.05 -11.47
C LEU A 61 6.20 14.75 -12.72
N MET A 62 4.92 14.59 -13.04
CA MET A 62 4.30 15.28 -14.18
C MET A 62 4.33 16.80 -14.03
N MET A 63 4.13 17.32 -12.83
CA MET A 63 4.27 18.76 -12.59
C MET A 63 5.71 19.23 -12.84
N GLY A 64 6.72 18.50 -12.34
CA GLY A 64 8.12 18.80 -12.60
C GLY A 64 8.47 18.77 -14.10
N VAL A 65 8.06 17.72 -14.80
CA VAL A 65 8.25 17.60 -16.26
C VAL A 65 7.58 18.75 -17.01
N THR A 66 6.34 19.07 -16.64
CA THR A 66 5.59 20.17 -17.29
C THR A 66 6.27 21.52 -17.07
N ALA A 67 6.82 21.77 -15.89
CA ALA A 67 7.53 23.02 -15.58
C ALA A 67 8.79 23.22 -16.42
N VAL A 68 9.51 22.13 -16.77
CA VAL A 68 10.76 22.25 -17.55
C VAL A 68 10.57 21.96 -19.03
N LYS A 69 9.41 21.46 -19.45
CA LYS A 69 9.12 21.09 -20.84
C LYS A 69 9.38 22.23 -21.84
N PRO A 70 8.96 23.49 -21.62
CA PRO A 70 9.22 24.57 -22.54
C PRO A 70 10.72 24.85 -22.75
N LEU A 71 11.51 24.69 -21.68
CA LEU A 71 12.96 24.84 -21.74
C LEU A 71 13.60 23.72 -22.55
N TYR A 72 13.14 22.49 -22.37
CA TYR A 72 13.62 21.35 -23.14
C TYR A 72 13.28 21.47 -24.63
N GLU A 73 12.05 21.86 -24.97
CA GLU A 73 11.62 22.01 -26.36
C GLU A 73 12.33 23.19 -27.10
N SER A 74 12.75 24.22 -26.38
CA SER A 74 13.48 25.36 -26.92
C SER A 74 15.00 25.19 -26.88
N ASP A 75 15.49 24.12 -26.28
CA ASP A 75 16.93 23.88 -26.08
C ASP A 75 17.58 23.33 -27.35
N LYS A 76 18.42 24.14 -28.02
CA LYS A 76 19.14 23.77 -29.22
C LYS A 76 20.55 23.20 -28.97
N ALA A 77 21.12 23.42 -27.80
CA ALA A 77 22.52 23.09 -27.52
C ALA A 77 22.82 22.74 -26.06
N GLY A 78 21.78 22.47 -25.23
CA GLY A 78 21.94 22.19 -23.79
C GLY A 78 22.10 23.44 -22.93
N GLU A 79 21.83 24.62 -23.50
CA GLU A 79 21.97 25.92 -22.79
C GLU A 79 20.95 26.10 -21.66
N ASN A 80 19.76 25.46 -21.83
CA ASN A 80 18.66 25.59 -20.86
C ASN A 80 18.74 24.57 -19.70
N GLN A 81 19.69 23.65 -19.70
CA GLN A 81 19.82 22.64 -18.63
C GLN A 81 20.01 23.25 -17.24
N ALA A 82 20.85 24.29 -17.16
CA ALA A 82 21.13 24.98 -15.88
C ALA A 82 19.84 25.62 -15.31
N GLN A 83 19.05 26.26 -16.18
CA GLN A 83 17.79 26.87 -15.81
C GLN A 83 16.74 25.82 -15.39
N ALA A 84 16.61 24.73 -16.15
CA ALA A 84 15.72 23.61 -15.81
C ALA A 84 16.08 23.01 -14.44
N LYS A 85 17.36 22.81 -14.17
CA LYS A 85 17.84 22.33 -12.86
C LYS A 85 17.50 23.32 -11.73
N GLN A 86 17.62 24.61 -11.95
CA GLN A 86 17.25 25.62 -10.95
C GLN A 86 15.75 25.60 -10.63
N ILE A 87 14.88 25.46 -11.65
CA ILE A 87 13.44 25.34 -11.44
C ILE A 87 13.12 24.09 -10.61
N LEU A 88 13.62 22.94 -11.01
CA LEU A 88 13.37 21.68 -10.29
C LEU A 88 13.94 21.72 -8.87
N LYS A 89 15.11 22.36 -8.67
CA LYS A 89 15.73 22.53 -7.36
C LYS A 89 14.91 23.43 -6.42
N ALA A 90 14.18 24.41 -6.97
CA ALA A 90 13.31 25.29 -6.21
C ALA A 90 11.94 24.69 -5.90
N MET A 91 11.49 23.72 -6.70
CA MET A 91 10.20 23.08 -6.49
C MET A 91 10.19 22.22 -5.24
N ARG A 92 9.12 22.33 -4.49
CA ARG A 92 8.83 21.48 -3.30
C ARG A 92 7.44 20.92 -3.44
N PHE A 93 7.24 19.76 -2.89
CA PHE A 93 5.92 19.10 -2.81
C PHE A 93 5.76 18.46 -1.43
N ASP A 94 4.52 18.42 -0.95
CA ASP A 94 4.21 17.97 0.41
C ASP A 94 5.00 18.81 1.46
N SER A 95 5.32 18.25 2.62
CA SER A 95 6.01 18.96 3.72
C SER A 95 7.51 19.13 3.46
N ASP A 96 8.16 18.14 2.88
CA ASP A 96 9.63 18.08 2.74
C ASP A 96 10.10 17.40 1.44
N GLY A 97 9.18 17.16 0.51
CA GLY A 97 9.46 16.56 -0.79
C GLY A 97 10.27 17.49 -1.71
N TYR A 98 11.20 16.95 -2.46
CA TYR A 98 12.02 17.65 -3.43
C TYR A 98 12.40 16.77 -4.61
N PHE A 99 12.78 17.39 -5.73
CA PHE A 99 13.24 16.67 -6.91
C PHE A 99 14.73 16.37 -6.84
N PHE A 100 15.10 15.19 -7.31
CA PHE A 100 16.48 14.81 -7.56
C PHE A 100 16.56 14.07 -8.90
N ALA A 101 17.73 14.09 -9.53
CA ALA A 101 17.95 13.39 -10.79
C ALA A 101 19.33 12.76 -10.85
N TYR A 102 19.40 11.61 -11.48
CA TYR A 102 20.63 10.91 -11.81
C TYR A 102 20.72 10.77 -13.32
N ASP A 103 21.93 10.72 -13.83
CA ASP A 103 22.17 10.35 -15.24
C ASP A 103 22.10 8.83 -15.44
N SER A 104 22.28 8.38 -16.68
CA SER A 104 22.28 6.96 -17.05
C SER A 104 23.43 6.15 -16.44
N GLN A 105 24.43 6.82 -15.88
CA GLN A 105 25.58 6.21 -15.21
C GLN A 105 25.44 6.21 -13.69
N GLY A 106 24.33 6.74 -13.16
CA GLY A 106 24.06 6.80 -11.74
C GLY A 106 24.74 7.98 -11.03
N VAL A 107 25.25 8.96 -11.77
CA VAL A 107 25.82 10.19 -11.20
C VAL A 107 24.71 11.16 -10.89
N ASN A 108 24.73 11.74 -9.69
CA ASN A 108 23.77 12.74 -9.27
C ASN A 108 23.95 14.03 -10.08
N THR A 109 22.91 14.42 -10.78
CA THR A 109 22.91 15.64 -11.61
C THR A 109 22.07 16.76 -11.03
N LEU A 110 21.20 16.44 -10.08
CA LEU A 110 20.33 17.36 -9.37
C LEU A 110 20.01 16.85 -7.97
N HIS A 111 20.34 17.59 -6.95
CA HIS A 111 19.89 17.35 -5.58
C HIS A 111 19.64 18.68 -4.87
N ALA A 112 18.41 18.86 -4.35
CA ALA A 112 18.01 20.17 -3.81
C ALA A 112 18.63 20.46 -2.43
N ILE A 113 18.94 19.43 -1.63
CA ILE A 113 19.41 19.57 -0.24
C ILE A 113 20.91 19.33 -0.12
N LYS A 114 21.46 18.41 -0.91
CA LYS A 114 22.88 18.04 -0.88
C LYS A 114 23.48 18.18 -2.28
N PRO A 115 23.91 19.38 -2.67
CA PRO A 115 24.46 19.61 -4.01
C PRO A 115 25.81 18.93 -4.27
N ASP A 116 26.48 18.44 -3.21
CA ASP A 116 27.82 17.84 -3.27
C ASP A 116 27.81 16.30 -3.32
N LEU A 117 26.62 15.70 -3.50
CA LEU A 117 26.46 14.27 -3.75
C LEU A 117 26.53 14.03 -5.27
#